data_b9c70964cf9bb918ee0cd4ac585b7328
#
_entry.id   b9c70964cf9bb918ee0cd4ac585b7328
#
_cell.length_a   1.000
_cell.length_b   1.000
_cell.length_c   1.000
_cell.angle_alpha   90.00
_cell.angle_beta   90.00
_cell.angle_gamma   90.00
#
_symmetry.space_group_name_H-M   'P 1'
#
loop_
_entity.id
_entity.type
_entity.pdbx_description
1 polymer ?
#
loop_
_entity_poly.entity_id
_entity_poly.type
_entity_poly.pdbx_seq_one_letter_code
_entity_poly.pdbx_strand_id
1 'polypeptide(L)'
;FKTKEEAQRFLEKCKDATFEIKDITTRPVKKSPAPPFTTSTLQQEAARKLGFTVAQTMMLAQRLYESGLITYMRTDSVNLSELALSSSRDAILSLMGERYVHTRQYATKTKGAQEAHEAIRPTYMSNESIEGSSQEVRLYELIWKRTLASQMADAEPVSYTHLTLPTNSR
;
A
#
# COMPACT_ATOMS: atom_id res chain seq x y z
N PHE A 1 -1.42 -30.88 19.66
CA PHE A 1 -1.92 -31.99 20.46
C PHE A 1 -3.05 -32.68 19.72
N LYS A 2 -3.03 -34.01 19.65
CA LYS A 2 -4.06 -34.79 18.95
C LYS A 2 -5.20 -35.19 19.89
N THR A 3 -4.95 -35.28 21.18
CA THR A 3 -5.94 -35.65 22.18
C THR A 3 -5.93 -34.72 23.40
N LYS A 4 -7.00 -34.74 24.18
CA LYS A 4 -7.12 -33.95 25.41
C LYS A 4 -6.10 -34.41 26.47
N GLU A 5 -5.85 -35.69 26.52
CA GLU A 5 -4.89 -36.30 27.46
C GLU A 5 -3.44 -35.87 27.15
N GLU A 6 -3.09 -35.73 25.88
CA GLU A 6 -1.77 -35.18 25.49
C GLU A 6 -1.60 -33.72 25.91
N ALA A 7 -2.64 -32.93 25.71
CA ALA A 7 -2.64 -31.51 26.09
C ALA A 7 -2.54 -31.39 27.64
N GLN A 8 -3.28 -32.20 28.38
CA GLN A 8 -3.25 -32.19 29.83
C GLN A 8 -1.88 -32.58 30.38
N ARG A 9 -1.27 -33.66 29.88
CA ARG A 9 0.09 -34.07 30.28
C ARG A 9 1.15 -33.00 29.97
N PHE A 10 0.98 -32.30 28.87
CA PHE A 10 1.86 -31.17 28.53
C PHE A 10 1.73 -30.04 29.54
N LEU A 11 0.47 -29.63 29.85
CA LEU A 11 0.21 -28.56 30.81
C LEU A 11 0.72 -28.91 32.22
N GLU A 12 0.55 -30.17 32.64
CA GLU A 12 1.06 -30.66 33.92
C GLU A 12 2.59 -30.56 34.00
N LYS A 13 3.31 -30.89 32.90
CA LYS A 13 4.77 -30.70 32.81
C LYS A 13 5.19 -29.23 32.82
N CYS A 14 4.36 -28.33 32.32
CA CYS A 14 4.66 -26.89 32.31
C CYS A 14 4.47 -26.22 33.68
N LYS A 15 3.75 -26.85 34.61
CA LYS A 15 3.43 -26.26 35.89
C LYS A 15 4.63 -25.90 36.75
N ASP A 16 5.65 -26.75 36.73
CA ASP A 16 6.87 -26.58 37.51
C ASP A 16 8.12 -26.39 36.59
N ALA A 17 7.91 -26.08 35.32
CA ALA A 17 8.99 -25.91 34.34
C ALA A 17 9.60 -24.53 34.40
N THR A 18 10.90 -24.46 34.22
CA THR A 18 11.63 -23.20 33.96
C THR A 18 11.62 -22.94 32.47
N PHE A 19 11.17 -21.74 32.07
CA PHE A 19 11.14 -21.32 30.68
C PHE A 19 12.32 -20.43 30.38
N GLU A 20 13.13 -20.84 29.41
CA GLU A 20 14.29 -20.08 28.94
C GLU A 20 14.11 -19.72 27.47
N ILE A 21 14.50 -18.50 27.09
CA ILE A 21 14.58 -18.08 25.70
C ILE A 21 15.90 -18.65 25.14
N LYS A 22 15.82 -19.72 24.34
CA LYS A 22 16.97 -20.39 23.74
C LYS A 22 17.61 -19.61 22.60
N ASP A 23 16.79 -18.94 21.81
CA ASP A 23 17.28 -18.22 20.62
C ASP A 23 16.28 -17.13 20.23
N ILE A 24 16.82 -16.04 19.69
CA ILE A 24 16.05 -14.94 19.09
C ILE A 24 16.53 -14.77 17.66
N THR A 25 15.78 -15.31 16.72
CA THR A 25 16.09 -15.18 15.30
C THR A 25 15.38 -13.99 14.69
N THR A 26 16.13 -12.99 14.23
CA THR A 26 15.61 -11.84 13.50
C THR A 26 15.73 -12.08 12.01
N ARG A 27 14.62 -12.01 11.29
CA ARG A 27 14.61 -12.08 9.83
C ARG A 27 14.11 -10.74 9.26
N PRO A 28 14.93 -10.04 8.45
CA PRO A 28 14.47 -8.85 7.79
C PRO A 28 13.36 -9.22 6.77
N VAL A 29 12.22 -8.59 6.89
CA VAL A 29 11.12 -8.72 5.93
C VAL A 29 11.03 -7.41 5.17
N LYS A 30 11.03 -7.50 3.84
CA LYS A 30 10.82 -6.35 2.97
C LYS A 30 9.45 -6.47 2.31
N LYS A 31 8.72 -5.38 2.27
CA LYS A 31 7.42 -5.30 1.60
C LYS A 31 7.47 -4.20 0.54
N SER A 32 7.49 -4.63 -0.72
CA SER A 32 7.47 -3.73 -1.85
C SER A 32 6.11 -3.04 -1.98
N PRO A 33 6.08 -1.77 -2.42
CA PRO A 33 4.85 -1.04 -2.62
C PRO A 33 4.02 -1.64 -3.76
N ALA A 34 2.71 -1.44 -3.67
CA ALA A 34 1.81 -1.83 -4.74
C ALA A 34 1.97 -0.90 -5.97
N PRO A 35 1.73 -1.40 -7.19
CA PRO A 35 1.82 -0.59 -8.41
C PRO A 35 0.82 0.56 -8.43
N PRO A 36 1.00 1.54 -9.33
CA PRO A 36 0.01 2.59 -9.59
C PRO A 36 -1.36 2.01 -9.92
N PHE A 37 -2.41 2.82 -9.82
CA PHE A 37 -3.77 2.34 -10.01
C PHE A 37 -4.11 2.06 -11.47
N THR A 38 -4.78 0.93 -11.66
CA THR A 38 -5.68 0.66 -12.79
C THR A 38 -7.13 1.01 -12.38
N THR A 39 -8.08 1.00 -13.32
CA THR A 39 -9.50 1.19 -13.02
C THR A 39 -9.97 0.24 -11.92
N SER A 40 -9.69 -1.05 -12.07
CA SER A 40 -10.12 -2.10 -11.13
C SER A 40 -9.53 -1.91 -9.73
N THR A 41 -8.22 -1.63 -9.62
CA THR A 41 -7.56 -1.46 -8.33
C THR A 41 -7.95 -0.15 -7.64
N LEU A 42 -8.24 0.93 -8.41
CA LEU A 42 -8.78 2.16 -7.87
C LEU A 42 -10.15 1.94 -7.24
N GLN A 43 -11.06 1.26 -7.93
CA GLN A 43 -12.39 0.93 -7.42
C GLN A 43 -12.33 0.13 -6.12
N GLN A 44 -11.49 -0.90 -6.07
CA GLN A 44 -11.29 -1.73 -4.88
C GLN A 44 -10.76 -0.94 -3.68
N GLU A 45 -9.73 -0.12 -3.90
CA GLU A 45 -9.14 0.66 -2.81
C GLU A 45 -10.05 1.81 -2.36
N ALA A 46 -10.77 2.46 -3.27
CA ALA A 46 -11.75 3.49 -2.93
C ALA A 46 -12.91 2.90 -2.11
N ALA A 47 -13.39 1.71 -2.48
CA ALA A 47 -14.40 1.02 -1.67
C ALA A 47 -13.88 0.67 -0.27
N ARG A 48 -12.67 0.13 -0.18
CA ARG A 48 -12.09 -0.31 1.08
C ARG A 48 -11.71 0.84 2.01
N LYS A 49 -11.12 1.91 1.49
CA LYS A 49 -10.55 3.01 2.30
C LYS A 49 -11.48 4.21 2.46
N LEU A 50 -12.30 4.47 1.45
CA LEU A 50 -13.16 5.67 1.40
C LEU A 50 -14.64 5.32 1.58
N GLY A 51 -15.02 4.04 1.43
CA GLY A 51 -16.42 3.60 1.44
C GLY A 51 -17.20 3.98 0.18
N PHE A 52 -16.51 4.28 -0.92
CA PHE A 52 -17.15 4.69 -2.16
C PHE A 52 -17.64 3.48 -2.97
N THR A 53 -18.81 3.61 -3.56
CA THR A 53 -19.30 2.62 -4.53
C THR A 53 -18.50 2.71 -5.84
N VAL A 54 -18.56 1.67 -6.66
CA VAL A 54 -17.92 1.66 -8.00
C VAL A 54 -18.41 2.82 -8.85
N ALA A 55 -19.73 3.05 -8.88
CA ALA A 55 -20.33 4.13 -9.65
C ALA A 55 -19.85 5.52 -9.17
N GLN A 56 -19.83 5.72 -7.86
CA GLN A 56 -19.35 6.97 -7.24
C GLN A 56 -17.87 7.20 -7.54
N THR A 57 -17.04 6.17 -7.40
CA THR A 57 -15.61 6.26 -7.70
C THR A 57 -15.37 6.68 -9.15
N MET A 58 -16.08 6.06 -10.10
CA MET A 58 -15.92 6.37 -11.51
C MET A 58 -16.44 7.76 -11.89
N MET A 59 -17.55 8.21 -11.28
CA MET A 59 -18.06 9.56 -11.47
C MET A 59 -17.07 10.63 -10.98
N LEU A 60 -16.50 10.43 -9.79
CA LEU A 60 -15.50 11.35 -9.23
C LEU A 60 -14.20 11.33 -10.04
N ALA A 61 -13.73 10.14 -10.44
CA ALA A 61 -12.53 10.02 -11.28
C ALA A 61 -12.73 10.68 -12.66
N GLN A 62 -13.94 10.61 -13.24
CA GLN A 62 -14.28 11.32 -14.48
C GLN A 62 -14.14 12.83 -14.30
N ARG A 63 -14.68 13.40 -13.23
CA ARG A 63 -14.57 14.83 -12.93
C ARG A 63 -13.12 15.27 -12.74
N LEU A 64 -12.32 14.49 -11.98
CA LEU A 64 -10.90 14.78 -11.80
C LEU A 64 -10.14 14.76 -13.12
N TYR A 65 -10.46 13.82 -14.01
CA TYR A 65 -9.88 13.75 -15.35
C TYR A 65 -10.28 14.95 -16.23
N GLU A 66 -11.58 15.27 -16.28
CA GLU A 66 -12.10 16.41 -17.05
C GLU A 66 -11.53 17.75 -16.57
N SER A 67 -11.22 17.86 -15.28
CA SER A 67 -10.51 19.01 -14.69
C SER A 67 -8.99 18.98 -14.92
N GLY A 68 -8.45 17.98 -15.63
CA GLY A 68 -7.02 17.86 -15.92
C GLY A 68 -6.16 17.48 -14.72
N LEU A 69 -6.76 16.99 -13.62
CA LEU A 69 -6.05 16.70 -12.37
C LEU A 69 -5.43 15.31 -12.31
N ILE A 70 -5.98 14.35 -13.05
CA ILE A 70 -5.45 12.98 -13.17
C ILE A 70 -5.40 12.54 -14.63
N THR A 71 -4.63 11.48 -14.91
CA THR A 71 -4.63 10.78 -16.20
C THR A 71 -5.96 10.04 -16.43
N TYR A 72 -6.16 9.50 -17.63
CA TYR A 72 -7.40 8.83 -18.00
C TYR A 72 -7.71 7.65 -17.07
N MET A 73 -8.90 7.66 -16.48
CA MET A 73 -9.29 6.74 -15.40
C MET A 73 -9.77 5.37 -15.87
N ARG A 74 -9.92 5.15 -17.19
CA ARG A 74 -10.29 3.84 -17.75
C ARG A 74 -9.07 3.20 -18.39
N THR A 75 -8.26 2.55 -17.58
CA THR A 75 -7.02 1.89 -18.00
C THR A 75 -6.77 0.63 -17.20
N ASP A 76 -6.18 -0.35 -17.82
CA ASP A 76 -5.64 -1.56 -17.20
C ASP A 76 -4.10 -1.50 -17.08
N SER A 77 -3.49 -0.41 -17.55
CA SER A 77 -2.06 -0.18 -17.48
C SER A 77 -1.61 0.24 -16.08
N VAL A 78 -0.45 -0.26 -15.67
CA VAL A 78 0.29 0.17 -14.48
C VAL A 78 1.55 0.95 -14.84
N ASN A 79 1.77 1.23 -16.13
CA ASN A 79 2.95 1.93 -16.61
C ASN A 79 2.90 3.41 -16.23
N LEU A 80 4.07 3.97 -15.96
CA LEU A 80 4.27 5.41 -15.79
C LEU A 80 5.22 5.91 -16.89
N SER A 81 4.94 7.09 -17.45
CA SER A 81 5.86 7.74 -18.37
C SER A 81 7.13 8.20 -17.65
N GLU A 82 8.21 8.42 -18.40
CA GLU A 82 9.47 8.94 -17.86
C GLU A 82 9.28 10.27 -17.10
N LEU A 83 8.39 11.13 -17.60
CA LEU A 83 8.02 12.37 -16.92
C LEU A 83 7.37 12.11 -15.57
N ALA A 84 6.48 11.12 -15.50
CA ALA A 84 5.82 10.75 -14.23
C ALA A 84 6.80 10.13 -13.23
N LEU A 85 7.73 9.31 -13.70
CA LEU A 85 8.79 8.73 -12.87
C LEU A 85 9.71 9.82 -12.30
N SER A 86 10.17 10.75 -13.15
CA SER A 86 11.03 11.86 -12.74
C SER A 86 10.31 12.77 -11.73
N SER A 87 9.08 13.20 -12.02
CA SER A 87 8.32 14.07 -11.12
C SER A 87 7.97 13.40 -9.79
N SER A 88 7.71 12.11 -9.80
CA SER A 88 7.48 11.34 -8.54
C SER A 88 8.76 11.24 -7.71
N ARG A 89 9.91 11.02 -8.35
CA ARG A 89 11.21 11.01 -7.68
C ARG A 89 11.49 12.36 -7.02
N ASP A 90 11.30 13.47 -7.75
CA ASP A 90 11.54 14.81 -7.24
C ASP A 90 10.62 15.14 -6.06
N ALA A 91 9.36 14.72 -6.12
CA ALA A 91 8.43 14.87 -5.02
C ALA A 91 8.88 14.07 -3.78
N ILE A 92 9.33 12.81 -3.94
CA ILE A 92 9.83 12.01 -2.81
C ILE A 92 11.10 12.63 -2.22
N LEU A 93 12.03 13.10 -3.06
CA LEU A 93 13.25 13.77 -2.60
C LEU A 93 12.93 15.00 -1.76
N SER A 94 12.00 15.83 -2.23
CA SER A 94 11.59 17.05 -1.53
C SER A 94 10.88 16.78 -0.21
N LEU A 95 9.98 15.81 -0.17
CA LEU A 95 9.10 15.55 0.99
C LEU A 95 9.76 14.66 2.05
N MET A 96 10.56 13.69 1.65
CA MET A 96 11.01 12.60 2.53
C MET A 96 12.52 12.38 2.51
N GLY A 97 13.21 12.80 1.45
CA GLY A 97 14.64 12.63 1.28
C GLY A 97 15.04 11.40 0.45
N GLU A 98 16.31 11.37 0.06
CA GLU A 98 16.88 10.43 -0.91
C GLU A 98 16.74 8.95 -0.51
N ARG A 99 16.84 8.63 0.76
CA ARG A 99 16.75 7.24 1.26
C ARG A 99 15.42 6.56 0.95
N TYR A 100 14.37 7.34 0.69
CA TYR A 100 13.04 6.82 0.37
C TYR A 100 12.78 6.69 -1.12
N VAL A 101 13.68 7.17 -1.97
CA VAL A 101 13.55 7.07 -3.42
C VAL A 101 13.94 5.68 -3.90
N HIS A 102 13.05 5.05 -4.65
CA HIS A 102 13.33 3.81 -5.38
C HIS A 102 12.45 3.74 -6.63
N THR A 103 12.90 4.38 -7.70
CA THR A 103 12.16 4.41 -8.96
C THR A 103 11.96 3.01 -9.52
N ARG A 104 10.72 2.65 -9.84
CA ARG A 104 10.33 1.36 -10.41
C ARG A 104 9.49 1.55 -11.64
N GLN A 105 9.82 0.83 -12.69
CA GLN A 105 8.94 0.70 -13.83
C GLN A 105 8.12 -0.58 -13.68
N TYR A 106 6.82 -0.41 -13.62
CA TYR A 106 5.87 -1.53 -13.61
C TYR A 106 5.46 -1.85 -15.04
N ALA A 107 5.47 -3.13 -15.39
CA ALA A 107 5.01 -3.59 -16.70
C ALA A 107 3.66 -4.29 -16.58
N THR A 108 2.75 -3.97 -17.48
CA THR A 108 1.46 -4.67 -17.58
C THR A 108 1.70 -6.07 -18.18
N LYS A 109 1.28 -7.11 -17.46
CA LYS A 109 1.49 -8.52 -17.88
C LYS A 109 0.49 -9.01 -18.93
N THR A 110 -0.49 -8.21 -19.30
CA THR A 110 -1.57 -8.61 -20.20
C THR A 110 -1.06 -8.55 -21.65
N LYS A 111 -1.04 -9.70 -22.35
CA LYS A 111 -0.79 -9.76 -23.79
C LYS A 111 -1.90 -8.98 -24.50
N GLY A 112 -1.56 -7.90 -25.19
CA GLY A 112 -2.51 -7.05 -25.91
C GLY A 112 -2.91 -5.75 -25.19
N ALA A 113 -2.39 -5.46 -23.99
CA ALA A 113 -2.49 -4.12 -23.43
C ALA A 113 -1.79 -3.14 -24.37
N GLN A 114 -2.50 -2.11 -24.82
CA GLN A 114 -1.91 -1.08 -25.65
C GLN A 114 -0.83 -0.37 -24.80
N GLU A 115 0.43 -0.49 -25.19
CA GLU A 115 1.59 0.14 -24.50
C GLU A 115 1.47 1.66 -24.35
N ALA A 116 0.52 2.27 -25.07
CA ALA A 116 0.27 3.70 -25.07
C ALA A 116 -0.50 4.24 -23.84
N HIS A 117 -1.08 3.37 -22.98
CA HIS A 117 -1.86 3.80 -21.83
C HIS A 117 -1.04 3.85 -20.55
N GLU A 118 -1.10 5.00 -19.86
CA GLU A 118 -0.56 5.15 -18.51
C GLU A 118 -1.52 4.63 -17.43
N ALA A 119 -0.97 4.38 -16.24
CA ALA A 119 -1.74 4.17 -15.01
C ALA A 119 -2.52 5.43 -14.62
N ILE A 120 -3.46 5.28 -13.70
CA ILE A 120 -4.19 6.41 -13.10
C ILE A 120 -3.26 7.08 -12.09
N ARG A 121 -2.89 8.32 -12.38
CA ARG A 121 -1.97 9.14 -11.58
C ARG A 121 -2.35 10.63 -11.61
N PRO A 122 -1.87 11.43 -10.68
CA PRO A 122 -1.96 12.90 -10.81
C PRO A 122 -1.25 13.39 -12.08
N THR A 123 -1.80 14.39 -12.72
CA THR A 123 -1.14 15.06 -13.86
C THR A 123 0.15 15.73 -13.42
N TYR A 124 0.11 16.39 -12.25
CA TYR A 124 1.26 17.04 -11.63
C TYR A 124 1.49 16.50 -10.22
N MET A 125 2.63 15.86 -9.99
CA MET A 125 3.00 15.30 -8.68
C MET A 125 3.27 16.36 -7.62
N SER A 126 3.55 17.61 -8.03
CA SER A 126 3.71 18.76 -7.13
C SER A 126 2.42 19.16 -6.41
N ASN A 127 1.27 18.78 -6.95
CA ASN A 127 -0.03 19.08 -6.35
C ASN A 127 -0.41 17.99 -5.35
N GLU A 128 -0.05 18.16 -4.09
CA GLU A 128 -0.36 17.20 -3.03
C GLU A 128 -1.85 17.15 -2.69
N SER A 129 -2.55 18.26 -2.90
CA SER A 129 -4.00 18.40 -2.69
C SER A 129 -4.60 19.27 -3.79
N ILE A 130 -5.92 19.24 -3.90
CA ILE A 130 -6.70 19.97 -4.89
C ILE A 130 -7.85 20.73 -4.21
N GLU A 131 -8.36 21.74 -4.88
CA GLU A 131 -9.65 22.35 -4.55
C GLU A 131 -10.79 21.51 -5.14
N GLY A 132 -11.89 21.36 -4.41
CA GLY A 132 -13.04 20.57 -4.85
C GLY A 132 -13.91 20.10 -3.69
N SER A 133 -14.87 19.24 -4.00
CA SER A 133 -15.68 18.60 -2.97
C SER A 133 -14.82 17.67 -2.09
N SER A 134 -15.23 17.47 -0.84
CA SER A 134 -14.54 16.56 0.10
C SER A 134 -14.33 15.16 -0.49
N GLN A 135 -15.23 14.69 -1.34
CA GLN A 135 -15.11 13.38 -2.00
C GLN A 135 -14.06 13.39 -3.11
N GLU A 136 -14.00 14.45 -3.92
CA GLU A 136 -12.98 14.62 -4.96
C GLU A 136 -11.59 14.73 -4.35
N VAL A 137 -11.42 15.54 -3.31
CA VAL A 137 -10.15 15.68 -2.57
C VAL A 137 -9.69 14.32 -2.03
N ARG A 138 -10.56 13.58 -1.36
CA ARG A 138 -10.23 12.25 -0.79
C ARG A 138 -9.83 11.23 -1.86
N LEU A 139 -10.51 11.23 -3.03
CA LEU A 139 -10.15 10.33 -4.13
C LEU A 139 -8.83 10.73 -4.77
N TYR A 140 -8.61 12.02 -5.00
CA TYR A 140 -7.35 12.55 -5.52
C TYR A 140 -6.17 12.20 -4.61
N GLU A 141 -6.30 12.46 -3.30
CA GLU A 141 -5.26 12.08 -2.33
C GLU A 141 -4.96 10.58 -2.34
N LEU A 142 -5.96 9.73 -2.50
CA LEU A 142 -5.76 8.29 -2.60
C LEU A 142 -4.90 7.93 -3.83
N ILE A 143 -5.18 8.57 -4.97
CA ILE A 143 -4.43 8.38 -6.22
C ILE A 143 -3.00 8.91 -6.07
N TRP A 144 -2.85 10.12 -5.53
CA TRP A 144 -1.55 10.76 -5.31
C TRP A 144 -0.66 9.92 -4.39
N LYS A 145 -1.18 9.52 -3.23
CA LYS A 145 -0.45 8.68 -2.26
C LYS A 145 -0.03 7.33 -2.85
N ARG A 146 -0.87 6.72 -3.67
CA ARG A 146 -0.54 5.45 -4.34
C ARG A 146 0.56 5.63 -5.38
N THR A 147 0.49 6.65 -6.19
CA THR A 147 1.51 6.94 -7.21
C THR A 147 2.85 7.22 -6.55
N LEU A 148 2.88 8.08 -5.52
CA LEU A 148 4.10 8.37 -4.77
C LEU A 148 4.68 7.11 -4.12
N ALA A 149 3.86 6.36 -3.37
CA ALA A 149 4.27 5.14 -2.68
C ALA A 149 4.82 4.08 -3.63
N SER A 150 4.31 3.99 -4.87
CA SER A 150 4.81 3.04 -5.87
C SER A 150 6.27 3.27 -6.24
N GLN A 151 6.76 4.49 -6.08
CA GLN A 151 8.12 4.92 -6.41
C GLN A 151 9.02 5.05 -5.16
N MET A 152 8.55 4.59 -4.01
CA MET A 152 9.30 4.62 -2.76
C MET A 152 10.06 3.31 -2.49
N ALA A 153 11.06 3.37 -1.63
CA ALA A 153 11.78 2.21 -1.12
C ALA A 153 10.85 1.21 -0.42
N ASP A 154 11.27 -0.04 -0.37
CA ASP A 154 10.52 -1.10 0.32
C ASP A 154 10.35 -0.76 1.81
N ALA A 155 9.19 -1.06 2.34
CA ALA A 155 8.97 -0.97 3.78
C ALA A 155 9.64 -2.15 4.50
N GLU A 156 10.30 -1.85 5.60
CA GLU A 156 10.90 -2.85 6.50
C GLU A 156 10.04 -2.92 7.78
N PRO A 157 8.98 -3.76 7.79
CA PRO A 157 8.13 -3.88 8.96
C PRO A 157 8.89 -4.53 10.11
N VAL A 158 8.75 -3.96 11.29
CA VAL A 158 9.24 -4.53 12.55
C VAL A 158 8.05 -5.12 13.29
N SER A 159 8.16 -6.41 13.64
CA SER A 159 7.15 -7.09 14.45
C SER A 159 7.66 -7.30 15.86
N TYR A 160 6.86 -6.92 16.85
CA TYR A 160 7.14 -7.17 18.26
C TYR A 160 6.14 -8.17 18.81
N THR A 161 6.65 -9.22 19.46
CA THR A 161 5.81 -10.14 20.22
C THR A 161 6.02 -9.86 21.70
N HIS A 162 4.99 -9.44 22.43
CA HIS A 162 5.03 -9.32 23.88
C HIS A 162 4.61 -10.65 24.50
N LEU A 163 5.52 -11.24 25.27
CA LEU A 163 5.20 -12.37 26.13
C LEU A 163 4.82 -11.79 27.51
N THR A 164 3.55 -11.82 27.85
CA THR A 164 3.10 -11.53 29.21
C THR A 164 3.13 -12.81 30.03
N LEU A 165 4.01 -12.85 31.03
CA LEU A 165 3.93 -13.91 32.04
C LEU A 165 2.66 -13.67 32.89
N PRO A 166 1.91 -14.72 33.24
CA PRO A 166 0.79 -14.57 34.15
C PRO A 166 1.33 -14.04 35.48
N THR A 167 0.90 -12.84 35.86
CA THR A 167 1.12 -12.34 37.20
C THR A 167 0.20 -13.09 38.13
N ASN A 168 0.74 -13.95 38.97
CA ASN A 168 0.00 -14.48 40.09
C ASN A 168 -0.36 -13.33 41.05
N SER A 169 -1.53 -12.70 40.82
CA SER A 169 -2.17 -11.94 41.88
C SER A 169 -2.70 -12.91 42.92
N ARG A 170 -2.08 -12.95 44.09
CA ARG A 170 -2.66 -13.55 45.28
C ARG A 170 -3.83 -12.73 45.76
#